data_09a884904ce4100cf47cddd5ba3047fe
#
_entry.id   09a884904ce4100cf47cddd5ba3047fe
#
_cell.length_a   1.000
_cell.length_b   1.000
_cell.length_c   1.000
_cell.angle_alpha   90.00
_cell.angle_beta   90.00
_cell.angle_gamma   90.00
#
_symmetry.space_group_name_H-M   'P 1'
#
loop_
_entity.id
_entity.type
_entity.pdbx_description
1 polymer ?
#
loop_
_entity_poly.entity_id
_entity_poly.type
_entity_poly.pdbx_seq_one_letter_code
_entity_poly.pdbx_strand_id
1 'polypeptide(L)'
;MKSIKIEKTYVNWVINLDEQGIRRLYDEIKKQIIGDDSGKTKIDFKLKFSDGSTLNTEEIEELFSEENKHGREIKDLVFISKNESESKQAILTFGERGINLEIVGPDRQWAYITKSIIEDRIKSLKETRLRKGYYLLISGIVIIILTYFFSPHLQSYLPQIFTYKEEGTRQIAAGGLIIFGIDILIFILISVMINKLYP
;
A
#
# COMPACT_ATOMS: atom_id res chain seq x y z
N MET A 1 -14.75 17.06 -33.87
CA MET A 1 -15.48 17.15 -32.59
C MET A 1 -14.51 17.64 -31.53
N LYS A 2 -14.89 18.54 -30.62
CA LYS A 2 -13.97 19.06 -29.58
C LYS A 2 -13.95 18.05 -28.42
N SER A 3 -12.87 17.34 -28.22
CA SER A 3 -12.70 16.44 -27.08
C SER A 3 -12.30 17.22 -25.83
N ILE A 4 -12.73 16.76 -24.66
CA ILE A 4 -12.37 17.32 -23.36
C ILE A 4 -11.38 16.38 -22.69
N LYS A 5 -10.24 16.95 -22.25
CA LYS A 5 -9.24 16.25 -21.48
C LYS A 5 -9.31 16.69 -20.01
N ILE A 6 -9.32 15.72 -19.11
CA ILE A 6 -9.18 15.93 -17.65
C ILE A 6 -7.96 15.12 -17.21
N GLU A 7 -7.08 15.77 -16.46
CA GLU A 7 -5.90 15.13 -15.89
C GLU A 7 -5.84 15.35 -14.37
N LYS A 8 -5.48 14.33 -13.62
CA LYS A 8 -5.29 14.42 -12.18
C LYS A 8 -4.14 13.54 -11.72
N THR A 9 -3.24 14.13 -10.97
CA THR A 9 -2.09 13.44 -10.37
C THR A 9 -2.28 13.31 -8.86
N TYR A 10 -2.03 12.11 -8.33
CA TYR A 10 -2.05 11.79 -6.91
C TYR A 10 -0.63 11.53 -6.46
N VAL A 11 0.01 12.54 -5.88
CA VAL A 11 1.41 12.47 -5.44
C VAL A 11 1.51 11.73 -4.12
N ASN A 12 2.55 10.91 -3.97
CA ASN A 12 2.85 10.14 -2.76
C ASN A 12 1.73 9.15 -2.33
N TRP A 13 0.88 8.74 -3.25
CA TRP A 13 -0.07 7.67 -3.01
C TRP A 13 0.63 6.33 -3.18
N VAL A 14 0.64 5.52 -2.12
CA VAL A 14 1.05 4.13 -2.16
C VAL A 14 -0.20 3.29 -2.29
N ILE A 15 -0.23 2.45 -3.33
CA ILE A 15 -1.34 1.55 -3.61
C ILE A 15 -0.79 0.13 -3.54
N ASN A 16 -1.57 -0.74 -2.91
CA ASN A 16 -1.36 -2.17 -3.04
C ASN A 16 -2.13 -2.65 -4.27
N LEU A 17 -1.40 -2.93 -5.34
CA LEU A 17 -1.96 -3.49 -6.57
C LEU A 17 -1.90 -5.01 -6.49
N ASP A 18 -2.84 -5.61 -5.76
CA ASP A 18 -3.08 -7.04 -5.85
C ASP A 18 -3.88 -7.40 -7.11
N GLU A 19 -3.87 -8.66 -7.49
CA GLU A 19 -4.58 -9.16 -8.66
C GLU A 19 -6.07 -8.81 -8.64
N GLN A 20 -6.72 -8.96 -7.48
CA GLN A 20 -8.14 -8.65 -7.34
C GLN A 20 -8.44 -7.16 -7.54
N GLY A 21 -7.58 -6.29 -7.02
CA GLY A 21 -7.67 -4.83 -7.19
C GLY A 21 -7.52 -4.42 -8.65
N ILE A 22 -6.55 -5.01 -9.34
CA ILE A 22 -6.31 -4.76 -10.77
C ILE A 22 -7.50 -5.24 -11.60
N ARG A 23 -8.05 -6.45 -11.36
CA ARG A 23 -9.22 -6.97 -12.09
C ARG A 23 -10.44 -6.07 -11.91
N ARG A 24 -10.73 -5.63 -10.68
CA ARG A 24 -11.85 -4.72 -10.41
C ARG A 24 -11.68 -3.36 -11.08
N LEU A 25 -10.45 -2.86 -11.12
CA LEU A 25 -10.14 -1.61 -11.80
C LEU A 25 -10.30 -1.75 -13.32
N TYR A 26 -9.82 -2.84 -13.88
CA TYR A 26 -9.99 -3.20 -15.29
C TYR A 26 -11.47 -3.25 -15.70
N ASP A 27 -12.28 -3.97 -14.94
CA ASP A 27 -13.71 -4.12 -15.20
C ASP A 27 -14.42 -2.76 -15.14
N GLU A 28 -14.07 -1.91 -14.16
CA GLU A 28 -14.65 -0.58 -14.02
C GLU A 28 -14.27 0.33 -15.19
N ILE A 29 -12.98 0.37 -15.57
CA ILE A 29 -12.52 1.16 -16.71
C ILE A 29 -13.21 0.68 -17.99
N LYS A 30 -13.25 -0.64 -18.22
CA LYS A 30 -13.92 -1.25 -19.36
C LYS A 30 -15.38 -0.82 -19.45
N LYS A 31 -16.12 -0.91 -18.34
CA LYS A 31 -17.53 -0.50 -18.26
C LYS A 31 -17.74 0.97 -18.61
N GLN A 32 -16.88 1.86 -18.10
CA GLN A 32 -17.00 3.31 -18.35
C GLN A 32 -16.68 3.69 -19.81
N ILE A 33 -15.74 2.98 -20.44
CA ILE A 33 -15.31 3.26 -21.82
C ILE A 33 -16.28 2.66 -22.84
N ILE A 34 -16.77 1.44 -22.62
CA ILE A 34 -17.75 0.80 -23.52
C ILE A 34 -19.06 1.59 -23.49
N GLY A 35 -19.54 1.96 -22.30
CA GLY A 35 -20.89 2.55 -22.14
C GLY A 35 -21.96 1.63 -22.74
N ASP A 36 -22.99 2.24 -23.34
CA ASP A 36 -24.07 1.54 -24.04
C ASP A 36 -23.71 1.18 -25.52
N ASP A 37 -22.56 1.63 -26.00
CA ASP A 37 -22.07 1.32 -27.33
C ASP A 37 -21.55 -0.12 -27.37
N SER A 38 -22.14 -0.97 -28.22
CA SER A 38 -21.73 -2.35 -28.48
C SER A 38 -20.37 -2.48 -29.17
N GLY A 39 -19.59 -1.39 -29.22
CA GLY A 39 -18.27 -1.32 -29.83
C GLY A 39 -17.20 -2.10 -29.06
N LYS A 40 -16.20 -2.57 -29.78
CA LYS A 40 -15.03 -3.19 -29.17
C LYS A 40 -14.21 -2.14 -28.42
N THR A 41 -13.88 -2.43 -27.19
CA THR A 41 -12.94 -1.63 -26.40
C THR A 41 -11.57 -2.28 -26.46
N LYS A 42 -10.57 -1.49 -26.76
CA LYS A 42 -9.18 -1.92 -26.68
C LYS A 42 -8.61 -1.44 -25.33
N ILE A 43 -8.06 -2.39 -24.58
CA ILE A 43 -7.34 -2.09 -23.32
C ILE A 43 -5.94 -2.66 -23.49
N ASP A 44 -4.97 -1.76 -23.45
CA ASP A 44 -3.55 -2.07 -23.53
C ASP A 44 -2.93 -1.88 -22.12
N PHE A 45 -2.07 -2.81 -21.72
CA PHE A 45 -1.24 -2.70 -20.53
C PHE A 45 0.20 -2.49 -20.95
N LYS A 46 0.88 -1.58 -20.25
CA LYS A 46 2.31 -1.40 -20.42
C LYS A 46 2.99 -1.47 -19.06
N LEU A 47 3.87 -2.46 -18.91
CA LEU A 47 4.75 -2.61 -17.75
C LEU A 47 6.12 -2.04 -18.11
N LYS A 48 6.72 -1.31 -17.15
CA LYS A 48 8.12 -0.90 -17.21
C LYS A 48 8.85 -1.45 -16.02
N PHE A 49 9.97 -2.09 -16.25
CA PHE A 49 10.78 -2.74 -15.22
C PHE A 49 12.02 -1.92 -14.83
N SER A 50 12.61 -2.28 -13.69
CA SER A 50 13.82 -1.62 -13.15
C SER A 50 15.05 -1.79 -14.03
N ASP A 51 15.13 -2.87 -14.82
CA ASP A 51 16.19 -3.12 -15.80
C ASP A 51 16.03 -2.32 -17.10
N GLY A 52 14.98 -1.49 -17.21
CA GLY A 52 14.65 -0.68 -18.38
C GLY A 52 13.85 -1.44 -19.46
N SER A 53 13.59 -2.73 -19.29
CA SER A 53 12.74 -3.49 -20.21
C SER A 53 11.26 -3.05 -20.08
N THR A 54 10.49 -3.30 -21.14
CA THR A 54 9.06 -3.00 -21.18
C THR A 54 8.30 -4.18 -21.77
N LEU A 55 7.13 -4.48 -21.18
CA LEU A 55 6.15 -5.41 -21.72
C LEU A 55 4.90 -4.63 -22.13
N ASN A 56 4.37 -4.90 -23.32
CA ASN A 56 3.08 -4.38 -23.75
C ASN A 56 2.19 -5.58 -24.04
N THR A 57 1.00 -5.62 -23.44
CA THR A 57 0.03 -6.69 -23.65
C THR A 57 -1.40 -6.16 -23.64
N GLU A 58 -2.30 -6.86 -24.34
CA GLU A 58 -3.75 -6.62 -24.29
C GLU A 58 -4.42 -7.61 -23.32
N GLU A 59 -3.70 -8.65 -22.89
CA GLU A 59 -4.23 -9.72 -22.05
C GLU A 59 -3.90 -9.48 -20.59
N ILE A 60 -4.95 -9.39 -19.76
CA ILE A 60 -4.78 -9.19 -18.31
C ILE A 60 -4.10 -10.40 -17.63
N GLU A 61 -4.27 -11.60 -18.18
CA GLU A 61 -3.64 -12.81 -17.65
C GLU A 61 -2.13 -12.80 -17.86
N GLU A 62 -1.66 -12.25 -18.99
CA GLU A 62 -0.24 -12.08 -19.25
C GLU A 62 0.37 -11.08 -18.26
N LEU A 63 -0.38 -10.00 -17.90
CA LEU A 63 0.03 -9.06 -16.87
C LEU A 63 0.27 -9.76 -15.52
N PHE A 64 -0.58 -10.72 -15.13
CA PHE A 64 -0.45 -11.44 -13.86
C PHE A 64 0.61 -12.55 -13.90
N SER A 65 0.97 -13.03 -15.09
CA SER A 65 2.05 -13.99 -15.23
C SER A 65 3.44 -13.41 -14.98
N GLU A 66 3.55 -12.06 -15.03
CA GLU A 66 4.80 -11.37 -14.73
C GLU A 66 5.01 -11.25 -13.23
N GLU A 67 6.10 -11.84 -12.76
CA GLU A 67 6.50 -11.80 -11.35
C GLU A 67 7.54 -10.71 -11.11
N ASN A 68 7.48 -10.08 -9.93
CA ASN A 68 8.56 -9.26 -9.43
C ASN A 68 9.75 -10.13 -9.03
N LYS A 69 10.67 -10.37 -9.96
CA LYS A 69 11.92 -11.11 -9.72
C LYS A 69 12.98 -10.16 -9.16
N HIS A 70 13.86 -10.71 -8.34
CA HIS A 70 15.01 -9.95 -7.83
C HIS A 70 15.84 -9.40 -9.02
N GLY A 71 15.97 -8.06 -9.10
CA GLY A 71 16.62 -7.37 -10.22
C GLY A 71 15.69 -6.98 -11.38
N ARG A 72 14.41 -7.41 -11.38
CA ARG A 72 13.42 -7.02 -12.39
C ARG A 72 12.10 -6.65 -11.71
N GLU A 73 12.11 -5.56 -10.98
CA GLU A 73 10.92 -5.04 -10.29
C GLU A 73 10.07 -4.20 -11.25
N ILE A 74 8.74 -4.30 -11.12
CA ILE A 74 7.81 -3.45 -11.87
C ILE A 74 7.87 -2.04 -11.28
N LYS A 75 8.29 -1.06 -12.09
CA LYS A 75 8.36 0.36 -11.71
C LYS A 75 7.11 1.12 -12.08
N ASP A 76 6.62 0.92 -13.30
CA ASP A 76 5.44 1.60 -13.79
C ASP A 76 4.48 0.58 -14.41
N LEU A 77 3.19 0.74 -14.14
CA LEU A 77 2.09 0.05 -14.78
C LEU A 77 1.16 1.08 -15.41
N VAL A 78 0.94 0.99 -16.70
CA VAL A 78 0.06 1.89 -17.44
C VAL A 78 -1.09 1.09 -18.03
N PHE A 79 -2.32 1.52 -17.75
CA PHE A 79 -3.55 1.08 -18.41
C PHE A 79 -3.92 2.12 -19.46
N ILE A 80 -4.15 1.68 -20.68
CA ILE A 80 -4.63 2.52 -21.77
C ILE A 80 -5.90 1.90 -22.31
N SER A 81 -7.04 2.54 -22.08
CA SER A 81 -8.34 2.08 -22.56
C SER A 81 -8.93 3.08 -23.55
N LYS A 82 -9.35 2.58 -24.71
CA LYS A 82 -9.96 3.38 -25.78
C LYS A 82 -11.16 2.64 -26.38
N ASN A 83 -12.20 3.40 -26.74
CA ASN A 83 -13.25 2.84 -27.57
C ASN A 83 -12.82 2.87 -29.06
N GLU A 84 -13.52 2.12 -29.93
CA GLU A 84 -13.20 2.03 -31.37
C GLU A 84 -13.12 3.38 -32.09
N SER A 85 -14.00 4.33 -31.73
CA SER A 85 -14.01 5.69 -32.29
C SER A 85 -12.92 6.60 -31.72
N GLU A 86 -12.14 6.11 -30.74
CA GLU A 86 -11.16 6.89 -29.96
C GLU A 86 -11.73 8.17 -29.33
N SER A 87 -13.06 8.28 -29.28
CA SER A 87 -13.76 9.44 -28.70
C SER A 87 -13.76 9.41 -27.18
N LYS A 88 -13.62 8.22 -26.58
CA LYS A 88 -13.53 7.99 -25.12
C LYS A 88 -12.21 7.26 -24.82
N GLN A 89 -11.42 7.83 -23.92
CA GLN A 89 -10.14 7.26 -23.53
C GLN A 89 -9.92 7.48 -22.04
N ALA A 90 -9.35 6.45 -21.38
CA ALA A 90 -8.80 6.55 -20.04
C ALA A 90 -7.36 6.05 -20.05
N ILE A 91 -6.44 6.82 -19.49
CA ILE A 91 -5.06 6.42 -19.23
C ILE A 91 -4.84 6.53 -17.74
N LEU A 92 -4.40 5.42 -17.14
CA LEU A 92 -4.09 5.35 -15.73
C LEU A 92 -2.67 4.82 -15.58
N THR A 93 -1.80 5.63 -14.98
CA THR A 93 -0.39 5.29 -14.76
C THR A 93 -0.15 5.16 -13.27
N PHE A 94 0.35 4.02 -12.84
CA PHE A 94 0.90 3.77 -11.52
C PHE A 94 2.41 3.78 -11.61
N GLY A 95 3.07 4.63 -10.85
CA GLY A 95 4.52 4.75 -10.85
C GLY A 95 5.08 5.09 -9.47
N GLU A 96 6.39 5.11 -9.33
CA GLU A 96 7.08 5.38 -8.07
C GLU A 96 6.67 6.71 -7.41
N ARG A 97 6.30 7.71 -8.20
CA ARG A 97 5.93 9.05 -7.72
C ARG A 97 4.45 9.22 -7.40
N GLY A 98 3.64 8.18 -7.65
CA GLY A 98 2.20 8.22 -7.45
C GLY A 98 1.43 7.77 -8.67
N ILE A 99 0.19 8.28 -8.80
CA ILE A 99 -0.75 7.86 -9.83
C ILE A 99 -1.09 9.05 -10.70
N ASN A 100 -1.13 8.84 -12.01
CA ASN A 100 -1.67 9.81 -12.96
C ASN A 100 -2.90 9.23 -13.65
N LEU A 101 -4.02 9.95 -13.62
CA LEU A 101 -5.27 9.62 -14.28
C LEU A 101 -5.56 10.67 -15.34
N GLU A 102 -5.66 10.23 -16.59
CA GLU A 102 -6.05 11.05 -17.72
C GLU A 102 -7.33 10.50 -18.33
N ILE A 103 -8.35 11.36 -18.52
CA ILE A 103 -9.61 11.01 -19.16
C ILE A 103 -9.83 11.96 -20.33
N VAL A 104 -10.08 11.39 -21.49
CA VAL A 104 -10.47 12.12 -22.71
C VAL A 104 -11.85 11.65 -23.13
N GLY A 105 -12.78 12.59 -23.34
CA GLY A 105 -14.15 12.24 -23.67
C GLY A 105 -14.85 13.26 -24.57
N PRO A 106 -16.04 12.88 -25.10
CA PRO A 106 -16.78 13.70 -26.04
C PRO A 106 -17.39 14.94 -25.36
N ASP A 107 -17.75 14.81 -24.08
CA ASP A 107 -18.37 15.89 -23.31
C ASP A 107 -17.84 15.97 -21.88
N ARG A 108 -18.09 17.10 -21.23
CA ARG A 108 -17.59 17.41 -19.89
C ARG A 108 -18.25 16.55 -18.81
N GLN A 109 -19.54 16.27 -18.94
CA GLN A 109 -20.29 15.52 -17.93
C GLN A 109 -19.78 14.09 -17.86
N TRP A 110 -19.66 13.41 -19.01
CA TRP A 110 -19.13 12.07 -19.09
C TRP A 110 -17.71 11.99 -18.50
N ALA A 111 -16.83 12.93 -18.89
CA ALA A 111 -15.44 12.92 -18.43
C ALA A 111 -15.34 13.08 -16.90
N TYR A 112 -16.15 13.95 -16.27
CA TYR A 112 -16.16 14.12 -14.81
C TYR A 112 -16.76 12.93 -14.08
N ILE A 113 -17.84 12.32 -14.59
CA ILE A 113 -18.46 11.13 -14.00
C ILE A 113 -17.47 9.96 -14.05
N THR A 114 -16.89 9.70 -15.21
CA THR A 114 -15.89 8.62 -15.40
C THR A 114 -14.68 8.82 -14.49
N LYS A 115 -14.16 10.05 -14.41
CA LYS A 115 -13.08 10.40 -13.48
C LYS A 115 -13.46 10.08 -12.04
N SER A 116 -14.65 10.49 -11.58
CA SER A 116 -15.09 10.27 -10.20
C SER A 116 -15.17 8.78 -9.86
N ILE A 117 -15.73 7.99 -10.76
CA ILE A 117 -15.87 6.52 -10.57
C ILE A 117 -14.52 5.84 -10.49
N ILE A 118 -13.60 6.15 -11.43
CA ILE A 118 -12.25 5.58 -11.43
C ILE A 118 -11.47 6.06 -10.19
N GLU A 119 -11.61 7.33 -9.82
CA GLU A 119 -11.00 7.90 -8.61
C GLU A 119 -11.43 7.17 -7.33
N ASP A 120 -12.72 6.88 -7.19
CA ASP A 120 -13.23 6.18 -6.01
C ASP A 120 -12.71 4.73 -5.97
N ARG A 121 -12.54 4.10 -7.12
CA ARG A 121 -11.89 2.79 -7.20
C ARG A 121 -10.42 2.87 -6.81
N ILE A 122 -9.67 3.86 -7.31
CA ILE A 122 -8.27 4.08 -6.93
C ILE A 122 -8.15 4.34 -5.42
N LYS A 123 -9.05 5.11 -4.83
CA LYS A 123 -9.07 5.36 -3.36
C LYS A 123 -9.28 4.06 -2.57
N SER A 124 -10.09 3.14 -3.09
CA SER A 124 -10.30 1.85 -2.42
C SER A 124 -9.05 0.94 -2.42
N LEU A 125 -8.12 1.16 -3.35
CA LEU A 125 -6.84 0.46 -3.44
C LEU A 125 -5.74 1.13 -2.61
N LYS A 126 -6.00 2.35 -2.11
CA LYS A 126 -5.02 3.08 -1.32
C LYS A 126 -4.68 2.32 -0.04
N GLU A 127 -3.43 1.90 0.05
CA GLU A 127 -2.92 1.32 1.29
C GLU A 127 -2.82 2.45 2.34
N THR A 128 -3.54 2.30 3.43
CA THR A 128 -3.32 3.17 4.57
C THR A 128 -2.03 2.72 5.26
N ARG A 129 -0.87 3.29 4.85
CA ARG A 129 0.42 3.13 5.56
C ARG A 129 0.31 3.41 7.07
N LEU A 130 -0.71 4.16 7.46
CA LEU A 130 -1.09 4.38 8.85
C LEU A 130 -1.36 3.08 9.64
N ARG A 131 -1.78 1.97 8.99
CA ARG A 131 -2.04 0.72 9.71
C ARG A 131 -0.78 0.18 10.39
N LYS A 132 0.37 0.06 9.69
CA LYS A 132 1.62 -0.47 10.29
C LYS A 132 2.13 0.44 11.41
N GLY A 133 2.21 1.76 11.17
CA GLY A 133 2.64 2.73 12.18
C GLY A 133 1.70 2.78 13.39
N TYR A 134 0.39 2.67 13.17
CA TYR A 134 -0.61 2.66 14.23
C TYR A 134 -0.52 1.42 15.11
N TYR A 135 -0.34 0.23 14.53
CA TYR A 135 -0.14 -1.01 15.30
C TYR A 135 1.16 -0.98 16.11
N LEU A 136 2.26 -0.46 15.54
CA LEU A 136 3.51 -0.28 16.26
C LEU A 136 3.36 0.71 17.43
N LEU A 137 2.65 1.80 17.23
CA LEU A 137 2.39 2.80 18.28
C LEU A 137 1.50 2.24 19.39
N ILE A 138 0.41 1.54 19.05
CA ILE A 138 -0.45 0.88 20.04
C ILE A 138 0.33 -0.19 20.79
N SER A 139 1.13 -1.03 20.12
CA SER A 139 1.92 -2.05 20.79
C SER A 139 2.93 -1.43 21.76
N GLY A 140 3.57 -0.32 21.39
CA GLY A 140 4.44 0.43 22.28
C GLY A 140 3.73 0.94 23.52
N ILE A 141 2.54 1.54 23.36
CA ILE A 141 1.73 2.02 24.50
C ILE A 141 1.30 0.85 25.39
N VAL A 142 0.85 -0.27 24.83
CA VAL A 142 0.45 -1.46 25.60
C VAL A 142 1.62 -2.01 26.41
N ILE A 143 2.82 -2.07 25.82
CA ILE A 143 4.04 -2.51 26.53
C ILE A 143 4.32 -1.60 27.71
N ILE A 144 4.33 -0.28 27.51
CA ILE A 144 4.56 0.70 28.60
C ILE A 144 3.56 0.52 29.73
N ILE A 145 2.27 0.35 29.42
CA ILE A 145 1.22 0.13 30.40
C ILE A 145 1.47 -1.18 31.16
N LEU A 146 1.74 -2.27 30.47
CA LEU A 146 2.02 -3.57 31.09
C LEU A 146 3.25 -3.48 31.99
N THR A 147 4.33 -2.87 31.53
CA THR A 147 5.54 -2.68 32.36
C THR A 147 5.23 -1.87 33.60
N TYR A 148 4.45 -0.80 33.49
CA TYR A 148 4.06 0.02 34.64
C TYR A 148 3.27 -0.78 35.68
N PHE A 149 2.30 -1.60 35.25
CA PHE A 149 1.49 -2.42 36.16
C PHE A 149 2.23 -3.62 36.74
N PHE A 150 3.10 -4.26 35.97
CA PHE A 150 3.81 -5.49 36.38
C PHE A 150 5.15 -5.18 37.08
N SER A 151 5.72 -3.99 36.90
CA SER A 151 6.99 -3.59 37.50
C SER A 151 7.04 -3.81 39.02
N PRO A 152 6.01 -3.44 39.83
CA PRO A 152 6.02 -3.68 41.27
C PRO A 152 6.08 -5.17 41.65
N HIS A 153 5.39 -6.03 40.88
CA HIS A 153 5.41 -7.47 41.10
C HIS A 153 6.75 -8.08 40.67
N LEU A 154 7.31 -7.69 39.56
CA LEU A 154 8.63 -8.12 39.10
C LEU A 154 9.74 -7.71 40.08
N GLN A 155 9.67 -6.50 40.65
CA GLN A 155 10.62 -6.03 41.65
C GLN A 155 10.60 -6.87 42.93
N SER A 156 9.47 -7.48 43.30
CA SER A 156 9.38 -8.37 44.48
C SER A 156 10.08 -9.73 44.26
N TYR A 157 10.22 -10.20 43.04
CA TYR A 157 10.88 -11.47 42.68
C TYR A 157 12.36 -11.30 42.31
N LEU A 158 12.77 -10.15 41.77
CA LEU A 158 14.15 -9.88 41.37
C LEU A 158 15.20 -9.95 42.48
N PRO A 159 14.95 -9.53 43.77
CA PRO A 159 15.91 -9.62 44.84
C PRO A 159 16.34 -11.05 45.14
N GLN A 160 15.51 -12.05 44.86
CA GLN A 160 15.83 -13.46 45.10
C GLN A 160 16.82 -14.04 44.06
N ILE A 161 16.89 -13.41 42.89
CA ILE A 161 17.77 -13.84 41.80
C ILE A 161 19.16 -13.17 41.88
N PHE A 162 19.21 -11.96 42.41
CA PHE A 162 20.41 -11.12 42.49
C PHE A 162 20.75 -10.72 43.94
N THR A 163 21.02 -11.69 44.78
CA THR A 163 21.66 -11.46 46.11
C THR A 163 23.15 -11.14 45.92
N TYR A 164 23.41 -9.94 45.36
CA TYR A 164 24.74 -9.33 45.47
C TYR A 164 24.64 -8.17 46.49
N LYS A 165 25.28 -8.34 47.59
CA LYS A 165 25.32 -7.49 48.78
C LYS A 165 26.19 -6.26 48.47
N GLU A 166 25.61 -5.18 47.90
CA GLU A 166 26.22 -3.85 47.90
C GLU A 166 25.15 -2.76 47.71
N GLU A 167 25.13 -1.87 48.67
CA GLU A 167 24.49 -0.55 48.81
C GLU A 167 23.36 -0.14 47.82
N GLY A 168 22.22 0.11 48.38
CA GLY A 168 20.86 0.46 47.95
C GLY A 168 20.62 1.20 46.59
N THR A 169 21.55 1.97 46.10
CA THR A 169 21.38 2.73 44.85
C THR A 169 21.71 1.93 43.58
N ARG A 170 22.59 0.96 43.66
CA ARG A 170 22.97 0.10 42.49
C ARG A 170 21.93 -0.97 42.16
N GLN A 171 21.16 -1.43 43.16
CA GLN A 171 20.11 -2.46 42.95
C GLN A 171 18.94 -1.95 42.13
N ILE A 172 18.54 -0.70 42.31
CA ILE A 172 17.45 -0.06 41.55
C ILE A 172 17.83 0.10 40.08
N ALA A 173 19.10 0.44 39.81
CA ALA A 173 19.60 0.60 38.46
C ALA A 173 19.67 -0.74 37.69
N ALA A 174 20.12 -1.82 38.32
CA ALA A 174 20.20 -3.14 37.70
C ALA A 174 18.81 -3.74 37.39
N GLY A 175 17.86 -3.63 38.33
CA GLY A 175 16.47 -4.06 38.11
C GLY A 175 15.79 -3.30 36.98
N GLY A 176 15.99 -1.99 36.90
CA GLY A 176 15.47 -1.15 35.84
C GLY A 176 16.03 -1.50 34.45
N LEU A 177 17.33 -1.81 34.37
CA LEU A 177 17.99 -2.24 33.12
C LEU A 177 17.47 -3.58 32.60
N ILE A 178 17.17 -4.53 33.48
CA ILE A 178 16.62 -5.84 33.10
C ILE A 178 15.20 -5.69 32.56
N ILE A 179 14.34 -4.93 33.27
CA ILE A 179 12.97 -4.68 32.83
C ILE A 179 12.99 -3.98 31.47
N PHE A 180 13.82 -2.95 31.29
CA PHE A 180 13.98 -2.23 30.04
C PHE A 180 14.49 -3.15 28.90
N GLY A 181 15.40 -4.08 29.21
CA GLY A 181 15.87 -5.08 28.25
C GLY A 181 14.76 -6.03 27.78
N ILE A 182 13.89 -6.48 28.70
CA ILE A 182 12.74 -7.33 28.39
C ILE A 182 11.74 -6.57 27.49
N ASP A 183 11.46 -5.30 27.79
CA ASP A 183 10.55 -4.47 27.01
C ASP A 183 11.04 -4.28 25.56
N ILE A 184 12.33 -4.01 25.39
CA ILE A 184 12.96 -3.92 24.05
C ILE A 184 12.78 -5.24 23.31
N LEU A 185 13.01 -6.38 23.96
CA LEU A 185 12.93 -7.69 23.32
C LEU A 185 11.50 -8.01 22.90
N ILE A 186 10.50 -7.71 23.74
CA ILE A 186 9.08 -7.86 23.41
C ILE A 186 8.70 -6.93 22.25
N PHE A 187 9.17 -5.67 22.27
CA PHE A 187 8.91 -4.74 21.19
C PHE A 187 9.49 -5.22 19.84
N ILE A 188 10.71 -5.74 19.84
CA ILE A 188 11.33 -6.33 18.64
C ILE A 188 10.52 -7.53 18.14
N LEU A 189 10.10 -8.44 19.01
CA LEU A 189 9.28 -9.60 18.64
C LEU A 189 7.96 -9.19 18.01
N ILE A 190 7.25 -8.22 18.60
CA ILE A 190 5.99 -7.69 18.07
C ILE A 190 6.24 -7.03 16.71
N SER A 191 7.31 -6.24 16.57
CA SER A 191 7.67 -5.60 15.29
C SER A 191 7.92 -6.63 14.19
N VAL A 192 8.63 -7.71 14.49
CA VAL A 192 8.89 -8.81 13.55
C VAL A 192 7.58 -9.51 13.17
N MET A 193 6.71 -9.79 14.15
CA MET A 193 5.40 -10.39 13.88
C MET A 193 4.53 -9.51 12.99
N ILE A 194 4.46 -8.20 13.27
CA ILE A 194 3.68 -7.24 12.45
C ILE A 194 4.23 -7.20 11.02
N ASN A 195 5.56 -7.16 10.84
CA ASN A 195 6.16 -7.18 9.52
C ASN A 195 5.94 -8.49 8.75
N LYS A 196 5.77 -9.61 9.45
CA LYS A 196 5.48 -10.92 8.84
C LYS A 196 4.00 -11.07 8.47
N LEU A 197 3.10 -10.47 9.24
CA LEU A 197 1.65 -10.52 9.02
C LEU A 197 1.17 -9.49 7.99
N TYR A 198 1.94 -8.41 7.80
CA TYR A 198 1.65 -7.31 6.87
C TYR A 198 2.91 -7.00 6.06
N PRO A 199 3.27 -7.90 5.11
CA PRO A 199 4.45 -7.74 4.25
C PRO A 199 4.38 -6.47 3.38
#